data_60567eeb7291eb352de47b7a574da7fd
#
_entry.id   60567eeb7291eb352de47b7a574da7fd
#
_cell.length_a   1.000
_cell.length_b   1.000
_cell.length_c   1.000
_cell.angle_alpha   90.00
_cell.angle_beta   90.00
_cell.angle_gamma   90.00
#
_symmetry.space_group_name_H-M   'P 1'
#
loop_
_entity.id
_entity.type
_entity.pdbx_description
1 polymer ?
#
loop_
_entity_poly.entity_id
_entity_poly.type
_entity_poly.pdbx_seq_one_letter_code
_entity_poly.pdbx_strand_id
1 'polypeptide(L)'
;SFTNETKATETTEATEATEAATKKGEYIDKEDGIEIPKLGVTAPLVQLEDSAKAVFGFEELYDKSLDLGTVLFPGSVLPGQTGQTIILGHSAGPKWPKIKYDWVFSRLSELKEGDEVIVFYHKRKYVYKVSKTMILDKGAEIPKEPLTKDTNVVILLSCWPPGKNIQRIAVEATLIN
;
A
#
# COMPACT_ATOMS: atom_id res chain seq x y z
N SER A 1 45.30 -48.57 -7.19
CA SER A 1 45.15 -47.63 -6.08
C SER A 1 45.29 -46.23 -6.58
N PHE A 2 44.20 -45.50 -6.65
CA PHE A 2 44.10 -44.07 -6.31
C PHE A 2 42.66 -43.64 -6.39
N THR A 3 42.07 -43.44 -5.23
CA THR A 3 40.82 -42.75 -4.99
C THR A 3 41.00 -41.26 -5.27
N ASN A 4 40.05 -40.63 -5.91
CA ASN A 4 39.93 -39.22 -5.93
C ASN A 4 38.48 -38.84 -5.66
N GLU A 5 38.23 -38.43 -4.42
CA GLU A 5 37.01 -37.73 -4.04
C GLU A 5 37.21 -36.25 -4.35
N THR A 6 36.32 -35.71 -5.14
CA THR A 6 36.14 -34.28 -5.20
C THR A 6 34.69 -33.96 -4.89
N LYS A 7 34.51 -33.48 -3.71
CA LYS A 7 33.25 -33.06 -3.13
C LYS A 7 32.82 -31.74 -3.73
N ALA A 8 31.68 -31.74 -4.38
CA ALA A 8 31.00 -30.52 -4.80
C ALA A 8 30.26 -29.94 -3.60
N THR A 9 30.65 -28.75 -3.19
CA THR A 9 29.92 -27.91 -2.25
C THR A 9 29.60 -26.59 -2.95
N GLU A 10 28.49 -26.55 -3.61
CA GLU A 10 27.88 -25.29 -4.08
C GLU A 10 26.40 -25.54 -4.29
N THR A 11 25.59 -25.21 -3.32
CA THR A 11 24.17 -24.83 -3.50
C THR A 11 23.53 -24.56 -2.14
N THR A 12 23.85 -23.44 -1.49
CA THR A 12 23.07 -23.01 -0.32
C THR A 12 22.96 -21.50 -0.14
N GLU A 13 23.58 -20.69 -1.00
CA GLU A 13 23.55 -19.22 -0.80
C GLU A 13 22.45 -18.48 -1.59
N ALA A 14 21.82 -19.10 -2.59
CA ALA A 14 20.83 -18.42 -3.41
C ALA A 14 19.41 -18.38 -2.80
N THR A 15 19.11 -19.23 -1.82
CA THR A 15 17.76 -19.37 -1.25
C THR A 15 17.52 -18.43 -0.06
N GLU A 16 18.53 -18.04 0.69
CA GLU A 16 18.40 -17.15 1.84
C GLU A 16 18.21 -15.67 1.46
N ALA A 17 18.73 -15.22 0.33
CA ALA A 17 18.62 -13.83 -0.12
C ALA A 17 17.20 -13.42 -0.56
N THR A 18 16.35 -14.37 -0.94
CA THR A 18 14.97 -14.10 -1.41
C THR A 18 13.97 -14.07 -0.26
N GLU A 19 14.21 -14.76 0.83
CA GLU A 19 13.34 -14.72 2.02
C GLU A 19 13.53 -13.47 2.88
N ALA A 20 14.70 -12.84 2.87
CA ALA A 20 14.99 -11.63 3.63
C ALA A 20 14.26 -10.37 3.12
N ALA A 21 13.76 -10.37 1.87
CA ALA A 21 13.12 -9.23 1.22
C ALA A 21 11.61 -9.08 1.54
N THR A 22 10.98 -10.08 2.16
CA THR A 22 9.55 -10.08 2.49
C THR A 22 9.37 -10.23 4.00
N LYS A 23 8.82 -9.20 4.63
CA LYS A 23 8.42 -9.27 6.03
C LYS A 23 7.03 -9.88 6.13
N LYS A 24 6.91 -10.97 6.89
CA LYS A 24 5.60 -11.55 7.21
C LYS A 24 5.02 -10.81 8.41
N GLY A 25 3.92 -10.09 8.18
CA GLY A 25 3.15 -9.50 9.25
C GLY A 25 2.62 -10.57 10.24
N GLU A 26 2.20 -10.13 11.42
CA GLU A 26 1.55 -10.98 12.43
C GLU A 26 0.26 -11.58 11.86
N TYR A 27 0.04 -12.88 12.12
CA TYR A 27 -1.23 -13.52 11.75
C TYR A 27 -2.38 -12.91 12.56
N ILE A 28 -3.46 -12.57 11.87
CA ILE A 28 -4.70 -12.10 12.47
C ILE A 28 -5.89 -12.54 11.63
N ASP A 29 -6.93 -13.04 12.29
CA ASP A 29 -8.17 -13.41 11.59
C ASP A 29 -9.02 -12.18 11.33
N LYS A 30 -8.63 -11.40 10.33
CA LYS A 30 -9.31 -10.19 9.90
C LYS A 30 -9.30 -10.07 8.38
N GLU A 31 -10.38 -9.55 7.82
CA GLU A 31 -10.50 -9.28 6.39
C GLU A 31 -9.53 -8.17 5.94
N ASP A 32 -9.21 -8.18 4.64
CA ASP A 32 -8.36 -7.15 4.04
C ASP A 32 -8.91 -5.75 4.29
N GLY A 33 -8.08 -4.87 4.79
CA GLY A 33 -8.49 -3.52 5.16
C GLY A 33 -7.34 -2.62 5.54
N ILE A 34 -7.70 -1.39 5.88
CA ILE A 34 -6.78 -0.38 6.38
C ILE A 34 -7.36 0.28 7.63
N GLU A 35 -6.49 0.60 8.57
CA GLU A 35 -6.81 1.43 9.72
C GLU A 35 -5.80 2.57 9.84
N ILE A 36 -6.29 3.77 10.12
CA ILE A 36 -5.48 4.94 10.44
C ILE A 36 -5.99 5.46 11.79
N PRO A 37 -5.42 4.99 12.92
CA PRO A 37 -5.95 5.25 14.24
C PRO A 37 -6.13 6.74 14.56
N LYS A 38 -5.14 7.57 14.23
CA LYS A 38 -5.20 9.02 14.49
C LYS A 38 -6.39 9.70 13.82
N LEU A 39 -6.81 9.23 12.65
CA LEU A 39 -7.93 9.78 11.90
C LEU A 39 -9.26 9.08 12.20
N GLY A 40 -9.24 8.02 12.99
CA GLY A 40 -10.42 7.18 13.21
C GLY A 40 -10.91 6.48 11.94
N VAL A 41 -10.04 6.24 10.98
CA VAL A 41 -10.37 5.61 9.70
C VAL A 41 -10.25 4.10 9.81
N THR A 42 -11.28 3.41 9.36
CA THR A 42 -11.31 1.97 9.12
C THR A 42 -12.05 1.73 7.81
N ALA A 43 -11.43 1.04 6.87
CA ALA A 43 -12.04 0.77 5.57
C ALA A 43 -11.53 -0.57 4.99
N PRO A 44 -12.35 -1.23 4.14
CA PRO A 44 -11.89 -2.38 3.37
C PRO A 44 -10.74 -2.01 2.43
N LEU A 45 -9.89 -2.99 2.14
CA LEU A 45 -8.89 -2.92 1.09
C LEU A 45 -9.34 -3.80 -0.06
N VAL A 46 -9.71 -3.19 -1.17
CA VAL A 46 -10.25 -3.84 -2.35
C VAL A 46 -9.13 -4.11 -3.35
N GLN A 47 -9.12 -5.30 -3.92
CA GLN A 47 -8.25 -5.64 -5.04
C GLN A 47 -9.05 -5.66 -6.33
N LEU A 48 -8.46 -5.12 -7.39
CA LEU A 48 -9.05 -5.19 -8.73
C LEU A 48 -8.73 -6.54 -9.35
N GLU A 49 -9.76 -7.30 -9.70
CA GLU A 49 -9.58 -8.55 -10.44
C GLU A 49 -9.25 -8.26 -11.91
N ASP A 50 -8.27 -8.98 -12.44
CA ASP A 50 -7.86 -8.82 -13.84
C ASP A 50 -8.97 -9.17 -14.84
N SER A 51 -9.85 -10.09 -14.47
CA SER A 51 -11.04 -10.45 -15.26
C SER A 51 -12.04 -9.30 -15.40
N ALA A 52 -12.17 -8.46 -14.39
CA ALA A 52 -13.07 -7.31 -14.41
C ALA A 52 -12.57 -6.18 -15.31
N LYS A 53 -11.26 -6.05 -15.49
CA LYS A 53 -10.63 -5.07 -16.40
C LYS A 53 -10.99 -5.26 -17.86
N ALA A 54 -11.29 -6.50 -18.26
CA ALA A 54 -11.67 -6.83 -19.64
C ALA A 54 -13.12 -6.44 -19.97
N VAL A 55 -13.98 -6.27 -18.95
CA VAL A 55 -15.42 -5.99 -19.11
C VAL A 55 -15.73 -4.51 -18.90
N PHE A 56 -15.04 -3.88 -17.97
CA PHE A 56 -15.23 -2.46 -17.63
C PHE A 56 -13.95 -1.69 -17.99
N GLY A 57 -14.10 -0.45 -18.48
CA GLY A 57 -12.94 0.43 -18.62
C GLY A 57 -12.22 0.59 -17.27
N PHE A 58 -10.91 0.75 -17.31
CA PHE A 58 -10.06 0.84 -16.11
C PHE A 58 -10.52 1.94 -15.14
N GLU A 59 -10.92 3.11 -15.65
CA GLU A 59 -11.41 4.22 -14.82
C GLU A 59 -12.74 3.89 -14.14
N GLU A 60 -13.69 3.28 -14.86
CA GLU A 60 -14.98 2.90 -14.30
C GLU A 60 -14.84 1.85 -13.19
N LEU A 61 -13.94 0.88 -13.37
CA LEU A 61 -13.67 -0.12 -12.37
C LEU A 61 -13.04 0.49 -11.10
N TYR A 62 -12.16 1.48 -11.28
CA TYR A 62 -11.58 2.24 -10.18
C TYR A 62 -12.64 2.98 -9.37
N ASP A 63 -13.48 3.76 -10.03
CA ASP A 63 -14.51 4.55 -9.38
C ASP A 63 -15.46 3.66 -8.57
N LYS A 64 -15.91 2.55 -9.15
CA LYS A 64 -16.74 1.58 -8.45
C LYS A 64 -16.04 0.95 -7.24
N SER A 65 -14.77 0.63 -7.38
CA SER A 65 -14.01 -0.01 -6.30
C SER A 65 -13.71 0.95 -5.16
N LEU A 66 -13.45 2.22 -5.44
CA LEU A 66 -13.26 3.27 -4.44
C LEU A 66 -14.52 3.53 -3.62
N ASP A 67 -15.69 3.29 -4.16
CA ASP A 67 -16.96 3.37 -3.43
C ASP A 67 -17.13 2.21 -2.42
N LEU A 68 -16.40 1.13 -2.60
CA LEU A 68 -16.41 -0.04 -1.72
C LEU A 68 -15.37 0.02 -0.59
N GLY A 69 -14.41 0.91 -0.68
CA GLY A 69 -13.34 1.06 0.31
C GLY A 69 -12.11 1.73 -0.28
N THR A 70 -10.95 1.38 0.25
CA THR A 70 -9.66 1.72 -0.35
C THR A 70 -9.27 0.67 -1.39
N VAL A 71 -8.42 1.03 -2.34
CA VAL A 71 -8.06 0.16 -3.45
C VAL A 71 -6.54 -0.04 -3.50
N LEU A 72 -6.12 -1.29 -3.53
CA LEU A 72 -4.72 -1.65 -3.79
C LEU A 72 -4.42 -1.38 -5.26
N PHE A 73 -3.47 -0.47 -5.54
CA PHE A 73 -3.13 -0.09 -6.91
C PHE A 73 -2.52 -1.26 -7.67
N PRO A 74 -3.06 -1.63 -8.85
CA PRO A 74 -2.52 -2.71 -9.66
C PRO A 74 -1.08 -2.40 -10.08
N GLY A 75 -0.21 -3.40 -9.97
CA GLY A 75 1.20 -3.27 -10.31
C GLY A 75 2.08 -2.68 -9.20
N SER A 76 1.51 -2.20 -8.09
CA SER A 76 2.29 -1.94 -6.88
C SER A 76 2.67 -3.25 -6.18
N VAL A 77 3.69 -3.22 -5.33
CA VAL A 77 4.03 -4.42 -4.55
C VAL A 77 2.96 -4.70 -3.50
N LEU A 78 2.87 -5.94 -3.06
CA LEU A 78 1.94 -6.35 -2.03
C LEU A 78 2.45 -5.96 -0.63
N PRO A 79 1.55 -5.74 0.34
CA PRO A 79 1.95 -5.45 1.71
C PRO A 79 2.98 -6.45 2.24
N GLY A 80 4.02 -5.95 2.88
CA GLY A 80 5.14 -6.75 3.41
C GLY A 80 6.28 -6.99 2.43
N GLN A 81 6.09 -6.75 1.13
CA GLN A 81 7.14 -6.90 0.13
C GLN A 81 8.02 -5.65 0.05
N THR A 82 9.26 -5.81 -0.39
CA THR A 82 10.16 -4.70 -0.69
C THR A 82 9.62 -3.87 -1.84
N GLY A 83 9.58 -2.55 -1.66
CA GLY A 83 9.09 -1.59 -2.63
C GLY A 83 7.95 -0.74 -2.10
N GLN A 84 7.17 -0.18 -3.01
CA GLN A 84 6.03 0.68 -2.70
C GLN A 84 4.71 -0.06 -2.90
N THR A 85 3.97 -0.23 -1.83
CA THR A 85 2.56 -0.63 -1.88
C THR A 85 1.72 0.64 -1.98
N ILE A 86 0.94 0.81 -3.05
CA ILE A 86 0.13 2.01 -3.26
C ILE A 86 -1.33 1.69 -3.01
N ILE A 87 -1.95 2.47 -2.12
CA ILE A 87 -3.36 2.34 -1.75
C ILE A 87 -4.08 3.64 -2.05
N LEU A 88 -5.15 3.55 -2.83
CA LEU A 88 -5.98 4.68 -3.24
C LEU A 88 -7.23 4.79 -2.36
N GLY A 89 -7.70 6.01 -2.15
CA GLY A 89 -8.95 6.29 -1.45
C GLY A 89 -9.56 7.62 -1.86
N HIS A 90 -10.86 7.77 -1.65
CA HIS A 90 -11.58 9.02 -1.88
C HIS A 90 -11.21 10.11 -0.89
N SER A 91 -11.38 11.36 -1.31
CA SER A 91 -11.14 12.56 -0.53
C SER A 91 -12.27 13.56 -0.80
N ALA A 92 -13.38 13.40 -0.10
CA ALA A 92 -14.53 14.30 -0.20
C ALA A 92 -14.25 15.67 0.44
N GLY A 93 -14.87 16.70 -0.11
CA GLY A 93 -14.77 18.06 0.42
C GLY A 93 -15.64 18.30 1.66
N PRO A 94 -15.44 19.43 2.36
CA PRO A 94 -16.07 19.70 3.66
C PRO A 94 -17.61 19.71 3.64
N LYS A 95 -18.21 20.00 2.49
CA LYS A 95 -19.68 20.06 2.32
C LYS A 95 -20.29 18.79 1.75
N TRP A 96 -19.46 17.79 1.46
CA TRP A 96 -19.93 16.54 0.89
C TRP A 96 -20.65 15.71 1.95
N PRO A 97 -21.78 15.03 1.61
CA PRO A 97 -22.42 14.12 2.55
C PRO A 97 -21.47 13.01 3.01
N LYS A 98 -21.58 12.63 4.26
CA LYS A 98 -20.79 11.52 4.79
C LYS A 98 -21.40 10.20 4.35
N ILE A 99 -21.03 9.76 3.13
CA ILE A 99 -21.50 8.53 2.53
C ILE A 99 -20.35 7.53 2.54
N LYS A 100 -20.51 6.43 3.27
CA LYS A 100 -19.57 5.30 3.31
C LYS A 100 -18.09 5.75 3.36
N TYR A 101 -17.34 5.47 2.29
CA TYR A 101 -15.89 5.66 2.20
C TYR A 101 -15.46 6.92 1.44
N ASP A 102 -16.36 7.82 1.10
CA ASP A 102 -16.04 9.06 0.38
C ASP A 102 -15.06 9.96 1.13
N TRP A 103 -15.01 9.80 2.45
CA TRP A 103 -14.16 10.60 3.35
C TRP A 103 -12.90 9.89 3.82
N VAL A 104 -12.65 8.67 3.36
CA VAL A 104 -11.61 7.81 3.94
C VAL A 104 -10.24 8.47 3.98
N PHE A 105 -9.86 9.23 2.96
CA PHE A 105 -8.58 9.93 2.87
C PHE A 105 -8.68 11.46 2.88
N SER A 106 -9.82 12.01 3.26
CA SER A 106 -10.01 13.48 3.29
C SER A 106 -9.11 14.21 4.27
N ARG A 107 -8.61 13.51 5.30
CA ARG A 107 -7.79 14.08 6.37
C ARG A 107 -6.34 13.59 6.37
N LEU A 108 -5.86 13.06 5.25
CA LEU A 108 -4.48 12.57 5.15
C LEU A 108 -3.44 13.65 5.50
N SER A 109 -3.73 14.92 5.21
CA SER A 109 -2.84 16.04 5.53
C SER A 109 -2.60 16.24 7.02
N GLU A 110 -3.43 15.67 7.88
CA GLU A 110 -3.27 15.75 9.34
C GLU A 110 -2.27 14.75 9.89
N LEU A 111 -1.85 13.77 9.07
CA LEU A 111 -0.86 12.79 9.47
C LEU A 111 0.53 13.42 9.55
N LYS A 112 1.27 13.04 10.58
CA LYS A 112 2.62 13.50 10.88
C LYS A 112 3.57 12.31 10.97
N GLU A 113 4.87 12.57 10.85
CA GLU A 113 5.89 11.58 11.06
C GLU A 113 5.68 10.81 12.37
N GLY A 114 5.71 9.48 12.29
CA GLY A 114 5.50 8.58 13.40
C GLY A 114 4.06 8.12 13.61
N ASP A 115 3.07 8.73 12.96
CA ASP A 115 1.69 8.26 13.02
C ASP A 115 1.55 6.89 12.35
N GLU A 116 0.66 6.06 12.86
CA GLU A 116 0.51 4.69 12.38
C GLU A 116 -0.49 4.56 11.24
N VAL A 117 -0.14 3.72 10.28
CA VAL A 117 -1.02 3.16 9.25
C VAL A 117 -0.94 1.66 9.36
N ILE A 118 -2.08 1.00 9.50
CA ILE A 118 -2.17 -0.45 9.66
C ILE A 118 -2.87 -1.02 8.44
N VAL A 119 -2.23 -1.98 7.78
CA VAL A 119 -2.78 -2.69 6.62
C VAL A 119 -3.00 -4.15 7.00
N PHE A 120 -4.23 -4.63 6.78
CA PHE A 120 -4.59 -6.03 6.91
C PHE A 120 -4.67 -6.62 5.51
N TYR A 121 -3.89 -7.66 5.27
CA TYR A 121 -3.81 -8.29 3.96
C TYR A 121 -3.56 -9.79 4.11
N HIS A 122 -4.44 -10.61 3.54
CA HIS A 122 -4.36 -12.07 3.58
C HIS A 122 -4.09 -12.62 4.99
N LYS A 123 -4.93 -12.20 5.94
CA LYS A 123 -4.84 -12.62 7.36
C LYS A 123 -3.51 -12.26 8.02
N ARG A 124 -2.87 -11.19 7.58
CA ARG A 124 -1.65 -10.63 8.17
C ARG A 124 -1.84 -9.15 8.49
N LYS A 125 -1.28 -8.73 9.61
CA LYS A 125 -1.27 -7.33 10.05
C LYS A 125 0.09 -6.72 9.77
N TYR A 126 0.11 -5.62 9.04
CA TYR A 126 1.31 -4.86 8.73
C TYR A 126 1.18 -3.47 9.33
N VAL A 127 2.13 -3.10 10.18
CA VAL A 127 2.15 -1.78 10.83
C VAL A 127 3.22 -0.92 10.18
N TYR A 128 2.80 0.23 9.69
CA TYR A 128 3.66 1.24 9.08
C TYR A 128 3.66 2.51 9.92
N LYS A 129 4.75 3.26 9.89
CA LYS A 129 4.82 4.62 10.46
C LYS A 129 5.05 5.65 9.38
N VAL A 130 4.25 6.71 9.40
CA VAL A 130 4.37 7.84 8.46
C VAL A 130 5.78 8.41 8.51
N SER A 131 6.38 8.59 7.35
CA SER A 131 7.70 9.19 7.17
C SER A 131 7.63 10.56 6.51
N LYS A 132 6.76 10.76 5.51
CA LYS A 132 6.58 12.05 4.83
C LYS A 132 5.25 12.16 4.11
N THR A 133 4.86 13.40 3.82
CA THR A 133 3.71 13.73 2.98
C THR A 133 4.16 14.57 1.80
N MET A 134 3.63 14.28 0.63
CA MET A 134 3.93 14.99 -0.61
C MET A 134 2.64 15.46 -1.28
N ILE A 135 2.66 16.68 -1.86
CA ILE A 135 1.63 17.15 -2.78
C ILE A 135 2.21 17.07 -4.19
N LEU A 136 1.55 16.34 -5.05
CA LEU A 136 1.99 16.04 -6.40
C LEU A 136 0.99 16.60 -7.42
N ASP A 137 1.48 16.96 -8.61
CA ASP A 137 0.61 17.29 -9.72
C ASP A 137 -0.15 16.04 -10.18
N LYS A 138 -1.36 16.28 -10.71
CA LYS A 138 -2.15 15.20 -11.30
C LYS A 138 -1.38 14.55 -12.45
N GLY A 139 -1.23 13.24 -12.39
CA GLY A 139 -0.48 12.47 -13.38
C GLY A 139 1.03 12.40 -13.15
N ALA A 140 1.56 13.09 -12.14
CA ALA A 140 2.96 12.96 -11.75
C ALA A 140 3.26 11.56 -11.21
N GLU A 141 4.46 11.07 -11.51
CA GLU A 141 4.94 9.82 -10.90
C GLU A 141 5.26 10.04 -9.42
N ILE A 142 4.96 9.05 -8.61
CA ILE A 142 5.39 9.04 -7.21
C ILE A 142 6.91 8.85 -7.20
N PRO A 143 7.66 9.75 -6.53
CA PRO A 143 9.11 9.61 -6.46
C PRO A 143 9.50 8.26 -5.89
N LYS A 144 10.31 7.53 -6.63
CA LYS A 144 10.94 6.30 -6.15
C LYS A 144 12.27 6.70 -5.51
N GLU A 145 12.29 6.75 -4.19
CA GLU A 145 13.55 6.83 -3.46
C GLU A 145 14.42 5.63 -3.86
N PRO A 146 15.77 5.76 -3.86
CA PRO A 146 16.62 4.60 -4.05
C PRO A 146 16.27 3.57 -2.98
N LEU A 147 15.56 2.54 -3.40
CA LEU A 147 15.11 1.48 -2.52
C LEU A 147 16.34 0.68 -2.09
N THR A 148 16.68 0.77 -0.82
CA THR A 148 17.58 -0.21 -0.21
C THR A 148 16.87 -1.56 -0.16
N LYS A 149 17.60 -2.65 -0.02
CA LYS A 149 17.04 -4.02 0.01
C LYS A 149 15.96 -4.23 1.07
N ASP A 150 15.86 -3.32 2.04
CA ASP A 150 14.96 -3.42 3.20
C ASP A 150 13.82 -2.38 3.18
N THR A 151 13.66 -1.64 2.08
CA THR A 151 12.64 -0.60 2.02
C THR A 151 11.28 -1.21 1.71
N ASN A 152 10.42 -1.26 2.72
CA ASN A 152 9.01 -1.62 2.59
C ASN A 152 8.19 -0.40 2.97
N VAL A 153 7.52 0.20 2.00
CA VAL A 153 6.69 1.38 2.25
C VAL A 153 5.28 1.21 1.70
N VAL A 154 4.34 1.88 2.34
CA VAL A 154 3.00 2.08 1.82
C VAL A 154 2.83 3.55 1.45
N ILE A 155 2.20 3.81 0.31
CA ILE A 155 1.81 5.14 -0.14
C ILE A 155 0.29 5.22 -0.11
N LEU A 156 -0.25 6.11 0.71
CA LEU A 156 -1.68 6.46 0.69
C LEU A 156 -1.86 7.61 -0.28
N LEU A 157 -2.64 7.41 -1.33
CA LEU A 157 -2.79 8.36 -2.43
C LEU A 157 -4.25 8.79 -2.58
N SER A 158 -4.49 10.08 -2.68
CA SER A 158 -5.84 10.63 -2.88
C SER A 158 -5.81 11.95 -3.67
N CYS A 159 -6.99 12.44 -4.03
CA CYS A 159 -7.17 13.76 -4.62
C CYS A 159 -6.85 14.87 -3.62
N TRP A 160 -6.32 15.97 -4.11
CA TRP A 160 -5.99 17.14 -3.30
C TRP A 160 -6.34 18.45 -4.03
N PRO A 161 -6.81 19.53 -3.38
CA PRO A 161 -7.40 19.51 -2.02
C PRO A 161 -8.64 18.61 -1.91
N PRO A 162 -9.10 18.28 -0.69
CA PRO A 162 -10.30 17.45 -0.51
C PRO A 162 -11.50 18.00 -1.29
N GLY A 163 -12.16 17.12 -2.05
CA GLY A 163 -13.29 17.47 -2.93
C GLY A 163 -12.90 18.06 -4.27
N LYS A 164 -11.61 18.17 -4.58
CA LYS A 164 -11.09 18.70 -5.86
C LYS A 164 -10.16 17.68 -6.52
N ASN A 165 -10.20 17.65 -7.85
CA ASN A 165 -9.36 16.77 -8.64
C ASN A 165 -8.24 17.55 -9.35
N ILE A 166 -7.51 18.38 -8.60
CA ILE A 166 -6.49 19.28 -9.13
C ILE A 166 -5.10 18.68 -8.97
N GLN A 167 -4.80 18.23 -7.75
CA GLN A 167 -3.51 17.63 -7.36
C GLN A 167 -3.75 16.28 -6.67
N ARG A 168 -2.68 15.69 -6.18
CA ARG A 168 -2.68 14.47 -5.37
C ARG A 168 -1.94 14.72 -4.07
N ILE A 169 -2.45 14.12 -2.99
CA ILE A 169 -1.71 13.97 -1.74
C ILE A 169 -1.22 12.54 -1.65
N ALA A 170 0.05 12.37 -1.34
CA ALA A 170 0.68 11.08 -1.12
C ALA A 170 1.33 11.06 0.27
N VAL A 171 0.89 10.16 1.13
CA VAL A 171 1.48 9.93 2.44
C VAL A 171 2.28 8.64 2.39
N GLU A 172 3.59 8.76 2.62
CA GLU A 172 4.48 7.62 2.71
C GLU A 172 4.63 7.17 4.16
N ALA A 173 4.54 5.86 4.37
CA ALA A 173 4.79 5.25 5.66
C ALA A 173 5.67 4.01 5.49
N THR A 174 6.60 3.81 6.43
CA THR A 174 7.58 2.73 6.40
C THR A 174 7.16 1.59 7.31
N LEU A 175 7.26 0.37 6.82
CA LEU A 175 6.93 -0.84 7.57
C LEU A 175 7.83 -1.00 8.78
N ILE A 176 7.21 -1.20 9.94
CA ILE A 176 7.91 -1.47 11.20
C ILE A 176 7.66 -2.89 11.72
N ASN A 177 6.56 -3.48 11.29
CA ASN A 177 6.20 -4.85 11.70
C ASN A 177 5.20 -5.50 10.73
#